data_640303b8309199a1bf559fdde6f34f3f
#
_entry.id   640303b8309199a1bf559fdde6f34f3f
#
_cell.length_a   1.000
_cell.length_b   1.000
_cell.length_c   1.000
_cell.angle_alpha   90.00
_cell.angle_beta   90.00
_cell.angle_gamma   90.00
#
_symmetry.space_group_name_H-M   'P 1'
#
loop_
_entity.id
_entity.type
_entity.pdbx_description
1 polymer ?
#
loop_
_entity_poly.entity_id
_entity_poly.type
_entity_poly.pdbx_seq_one_letter_code
_entity_poly.pdbx_strand_id
1 'polypeptide(L)'
;MRAAPGKARFSIMAITTIEQAAAALKFEIAGMVQGVGFRPHVYRLAVRHGLKGFVRNTESGVEIHVEGEPDAPERFWTALMDGLPEHARVYGVERTVCEPAGFEEFRIEESDSTPGGVPVMLPDLAPCPECLEEMHDPSSRRYHYPFTNCTHCGPRYSIIETMPYDRAGTSMKGFRMCPECRREYQDVEL
;
A
#
# COMPACT_ATOMS: atom_id res chain seq x y z
N MET A 1 16.08 -38.70 65.62
CA MET A 1 16.66 -38.45 64.31
C MET A 1 15.53 -38.10 63.33
N ARG A 2 15.41 -36.83 62.94
CA ARG A 2 14.39 -36.36 61.98
C ARG A 2 15.15 -36.00 60.72
N ALA A 3 14.79 -36.64 59.62
CA ALA A 3 15.35 -36.33 58.27
C ALA A 3 14.79 -35.01 57.76
N ALA A 4 15.67 -34.17 57.21
CA ALA A 4 15.31 -32.87 56.55
C ALA A 4 14.74 -33.11 55.17
N PRO A 5 13.75 -32.29 54.71
CA PRO A 5 13.18 -32.41 53.38
C PRO A 5 14.12 -31.83 52.33
N GLY A 6 14.33 -32.62 51.28
CA GLY A 6 15.14 -32.23 50.10
C GLY A 6 14.54 -31.05 49.37
N LYS A 7 15.37 -30.05 49.03
CA LYS A 7 15.04 -28.93 48.20
C LYS A 7 14.90 -29.39 46.72
N ALA A 8 13.69 -29.35 46.20
CA ALA A 8 13.44 -29.49 44.78
C ALA A 8 14.09 -28.30 44.02
N ARG A 9 15.09 -28.59 43.19
CA ARG A 9 15.64 -27.64 42.24
C ARG A 9 14.68 -27.55 41.06
N PHE A 10 13.91 -26.46 40.98
CA PHE A 10 13.24 -26.08 39.74
C PHE A 10 14.29 -25.53 38.79
N SER A 11 14.56 -26.32 37.75
CA SER A 11 15.36 -25.87 36.60
C SER A 11 14.45 -24.97 35.75
N ILE A 12 14.66 -23.67 35.84
CA ILE A 12 14.02 -22.71 34.91
C ILE A 12 14.75 -22.91 33.58
N MET A 13 14.11 -23.64 32.65
CA MET A 13 14.48 -23.59 31.26
C MET A 13 14.19 -22.19 30.79
N ALA A 14 15.23 -21.40 30.58
CA ALA A 14 15.16 -20.15 29.88
C ALA A 14 14.71 -20.46 28.43
N ILE A 15 13.46 -20.15 28.12
CA ILE A 15 12.97 -20.11 26.75
C ILE A 15 13.60 -18.84 26.17
N THR A 16 14.79 -18.96 25.60
CA THR A 16 15.34 -17.95 24.72
C THR A 16 14.58 -18.08 23.39
N THR A 17 13.44 -17.42 23.28
CA THR A 17 12.85 -17.13 21.99
C THR A 17 13.78 -16.12 21.34
N ILE A 18 14.70 -16.60 20.52
CA ILE A 18 15.34 -15.76 19.52
C ILE A 18 14.20 -15.44 18.55
N GLU A 19 13.61 -14.25 18.67
CA GLU A 19 12.82 -13.69 17.59
C GLU A 19 13.76 -13.56 16.40
N GLN A 20 13.78 -14.57 15.55
CA GLN A 20 14.44 -14.45 14.26
C GLN A 20 13.69 -13.36 13.51
N ALA A 21 14.39 -12.28 13.20
CA ALA A 21 13.85 -11.22 12.37
C ALA A 21 13.28 -11.82 11.09
N ALA A 22 12.03 -11.50 10.80
CA ALA A 22 11.33 -12.05 9.65
C ALA A 22 11.96 -11.53 8.36
N ALA A 23 12.36 -12.44 7.49
CA ALA A 23 12.88 -12.10 6.15
C ALA A 23 11.75 -11.79 5.14
N ALA A 24 10.51 -12.20 5.43
CA ALA A 24 9.34 -11.88 4.60
C ALA A 24 8.09 -11.65 5.45
N LEU A 25 7.32 -10.62 5.07
CA LEU A 25 6.07 -10.23 5.70
C LEU A 25 5.01 -9.96 4.66
N LYS A 26 3.80 -10.40 4.98
CA LYS A 26 2.58 -10.05 4.24
C LYS A 26 1.73 -9.11 5.11
N PHE A 27 1.19 -8.07 4.50
CA PHE A 27 0.25 -7.15 5.12
C PHE A 27 -1.04 -7.09 4.31
N GLU A 28 -2.17 -7.20 4.98
CA GLU A 28 -3.49 -6.91 4.44
C GLU A 28 -4.01 -5.66 5.15
N ILE A 29 -4.11 -4.57 4.42
CA ILE A 29 -4.43 -3.24 4.96
C ILE A 29 -5.83 -2.85 4.52
N ALA A 30 -6.74 -2.73 5.48
CA ALA A 30 -8.08 -2.20 5.25
C ALA A 30 -8.12 -0.71 5.56
N GLY A 31 -8.80 0.08 4.71
CA GLY A 31 -8.92 1.50 4.92
C GLY A 31 -9.10 2.31 3.64
N MET A 32 -9.06 3.63 3.79
CA MET A 32 -9.03 4.57 2.67
C MET A 32 -7.60 4.67 2.12
N VAL A 33 -7.18 3.68 1.35
CA VAL A 33 -5.81 3.53 0.83
C VAL A 33 -5.74 3.42 -0.69
N GLN A 34 -6.89 3.45 -1.38
CA GLN A 34 -6.93 3.40 -2.83
C GLN A 34 -7.17 4.79 -3.44
N GLY A 35 -6.50 5.10 -4.55
CA GLY A 35 -6.65 6.38 -5.26
C GLY A 35 -5.91 7.57 -4.64
N VAL A 36 -5.19 7.37 -3.54
CA VAL A 36 -4.46 8.43 -2.79
C VAL A 36 -2.94 8.28 -2.88
N GLY A 37 -2.44 7.66 -3.94
CA GLY A 37 -1.01 7.46 -4.12
C GLY A 37 -0.39 6.40 -3.21
N PHE A 38 -1.18 5.57 -2.55
CA PHE A 38 -0.69 4.59 -1.58
C PHE A 38 0.22 3.54 -2.25
N ARG A 39 -0.19 2.91 -3.36
CA ARG A 39 0.63 1.92 -4.09
C ARG A 39 1.97 2.50 -4.57
N PRO A 40 2.03 3.66 -5.25
CA PRO A 40 3.32 4.31 -5.59
C PRO A 40 4.16 4.65 -4.36
N HIS A 41 3.54 5.07 -3.25
CA HIS A 41 4.26 5.35 -2.01
C HIS A 41 4.90 4.09 -1.43
N VAL A 42 4.14 2.99 -1.33
CA VAL A 42 4.64 1.67 -0.89
C VAL A 42 5.79 1.21 -1.78
N TYR A 43 5.64 1.31 -3.10
CA TYR A 43 6.67 0.96 -4.07
C TYR A 43 8.00 1.71 -3.81
N ARG A 44 7.94 3.06 -3.77
CA ARG A 44 9.14 3.87 -3.52
C ARG A 44 9.78 3.56 -2.18
N LEU A 45 8.98 3.30 -1.17
CA LEU A 45 9.47 2.96 0.16
C LEU A 45 10.12 1.57 0.18
N ALA A 46 9.51 0.56 -0.44
CA ALA A 46 10.06 -0.79 -0.53
C ALA A 46 11.40 -0.81 -1.28
N VAL A 47 11.47 -0.13 -2.43
CA VAL A 47 12.73 0.03 -3.19
C VAL A 47 13.80 0.71 -2.37
N ARG A 48 13.47 1.78 -1.63
CA ARG A 48 14.41 2.49 -0.74
C ARG A 48 14.96 1.59 0.37
N HIS A 49 14.15 0.65 0.85
CA HIS A 49 14.56 -0.31 1.87
C HIS A 49 15.22 -1.58 1.29
N GLY A 50 15.44 -1.65 -0.03
CA GLY A 50 16.03 -2.79 -0.70
C GLY A 50 15.15 -4.05 -0.67
N LEU A 51 13.84 -3.88 -0.52
CA LEU A 51 12.87 -4.96 -0.47
C LEU A 51 12.41 -5.38 -1.86
N LYS A 52 12.04 -6.63 -1.97
CA LYS A 52 11.42 -7.26 -3.13
C LYS A 52 9.99 -7.68 -2.78
N GLY A 53 9.16 -7.98 -3.78
CA GLY A 53 7.79 -8.37 -3.55
C GLY A 53 6.79 -7.57 -4.37
N PHE A 54 5.62 -7.31 -3.81
CA PHE A 54 4.58 -6.58 -4.53
C PHE A 54 3.65 -5.78 -3.62
N VAL A 55 2.93 -4.87 -4.26
CA VAL A 55 1.75 -4.21 -3.71
C VAL A 55 0.62 -4.27 -4.73
N ARG A 56 -0.61 -4.61 -4.28
CA ARG A 56 -1.81 -4.59 -5.12
C ARG A 56 -3.03 -4.13 -4.35
N ASN A 57 -4.01 -3.58 -5.08
CA ASN A 57 -5.32 -3.32 -4.49
C ASN A 57 -6.10 -4.63 -4.35
N THR A 58 -6.90 -4.70 -3.31
CA THR A 58 -7.94 -5.72 -3.09
C THR A 58 -9.30 -5.04 -2.97
N GLU A 59 -10.37 -5.81 -2.88
CA GLU A 59 -11.71 -5.23 -2.69
C GLU A 59 -11.79 -4.34 -1.44
N SER A 60 -11.17 -4.75 -0.33
CA SER A 60 -11.25 -4.07 0.97
C SER A 60 -10.11 -3.07 1.25
N GLY A 61 -9.07 -3.03 0.40
CA GLY A 61 -7.91 -2.19 0.65
C GLY A 61 -6.69 -2.54 -0.19
N VAL A 62 -5.58 -2.87 0.46
CA VAL A 62 -4.29 -3.14 -0.19
C VAL A 62 -3.62 -4.35 0.43
N GLU A 63 -3.09 -5.22 -0.41
CA GLU A 63 -2.20 -6.30 -0.02
C GLU A 63 -0.75 -5.93 -0.37
N ILE A 64 0.16 -6.18 0.56
CA ILE A 64 1.59 -5.96 0.40
C ILE A 64 2.34 -7.23 0.80
N HIS A 65 3.24 -7.70 -0.05
CA HIS A 65 4.23 -8.70 0.30
C HIS A 65 5.61 -8.08 0.18
N VAL A 66 6.42 -8.18 1.23
CA VAL A 66 7.80 -7.70 1.25
C VAL A 66 8.74 -8.79 1.72
N GLU A 67 9.87 -8.92 1.04
CA GLU A 67 10.95 -9.83 1.42
C GLU A 67 12.31 -9.17 1.22
N GLY A 68 13.29 -9.52 2.06
CA GLY A 68 14.63 -8.94 2.01
C GLY A 68 15.51 -9.37 3.16
N GLU A 69 16.52 -8.57 3.42
CA GLU A 69 17.42 -8.79 4.55
C GLU A 69 16.65 -8.79 5.87
N PRO A 70 17.11 -9.57 6.87
CA PRO A 70 16.51 -9.55 8.21
C PRO A 70 16.32 -8.12 8.72
N ASP A 71 15.20 -7.85 9.39
CA ASP A 71 14.77 -6.53 9.88
C ASP A 71 14.36 -5.50 8.82
N ALA A 72 14.66 -5.69 7.54
CA ALA A 72 14.26 -4.73 6.50
C ALA A 72 12.73 -4.63 6.35
N PRO A 73 11.95 -5.72 6.37
CA PRO A 73 10.49 -5.66 6.37
C PRO A 73 9.91 -4.90 7.56
N GLU A 74 10.52 -5.00 8.75
CA GLU A 74 10.10 -4.28 9.94
C GLU A 74 10.37 -2.77 9.85
N ARG A 75 11.56 -2.40 9.38
CA ARG A 75 11.90 -0.99 9.16
C ARG A 75 11.01 -0.36 8.10
N PHE A 76 10.70 -1.09 7.04
CA PHE A 76 9.75 -0.67 6.02
C PHE A 76 8.38 -0.42 6.62
N TRP A 77 7.86 -1.36 7.41
CA TRP A 77 6.55 -1.22 8.05
C TRP A 77 6.47 0.02 8.93
N THR A 78 7.48 0.22 9.77
CA THR A 78 7.57 1.41 10.63
C THR A 78 7.56 2.69 9.80
N ALA A 79 8.40 2.75 8.76
CA ALA A 79 8.48 3.91 7.89
C ALA A 79 7.19 4.15 7.09
N LEU A 80 6.48 3.09 6.68
CA LEU A 80 5.19 3.20 6.00
C LEU A 80 4.14 3.82 6.92
N MET A 81 4.05 3.36 8.17
CA MET A 81 3.04 3.86 9.11
C MET A 81 3.33 5.27 9.60
N ASP A 82 4.62 5.66 9.70
CA ASP A 82 5.03 7.02 10.07
C ASP A 82 4.86 8.04 8.94
N GLY A 83 4.84 7.59 7.68
CA GLY A 83 4.83 8.44 6.49
C GLY A 83 3.67 8.20 5.53
N LEU A 84 2.48 7.86 6.03
CA LEU A 84 1.30 7.63 5.18
C LEU A 84 1.00 8.83 4.27
N PRO A 85 0.54 8.62 3.02
CA PRO A 85 0.01 9.70 2.20
C PRO A 85 -1.08 10.49 2.93
N GLU A 86 -1.15 11.79 2.70
CA GLU A 86 -1.98 12.75 3.47
C GLU A 86 -3.45 12.30 3.65
N HIS A 87 -4.05 11.77 2.60
CA HIS A 87 -5.44 11.34 2.60
C HIS A 87 -5.63 9.85 2.91
N ALA A 88 -4.54 9.10 3.06
CA ALA A 88 -4.64 7.70 3.44
C ALA A 88 -5.10 7.56 4.90
N ARG A 89 -6.00 6.61 5.15
CA ARG A 89 -6.44 6.24 6.51
C ARG A 89 -6.49 4.73 6.61
N VAL A 90 -5.69 4.18 7.51
CA VAL A 90 -5.65 2.76 7.82
C VAL A 90 -6.60 2.49 8.98
N TYR A 91 -7.54 1.58 8.78
CA TYR A 91 -8.53 1.18 9.79
C TYR A 91 -8.21 -0.16 10.41
N GLY A 92 -7.55 -1.05 9.66
CA GLY A 92 -7.14 -2.35 10.14
C GLY A 92 -5.93 -2.85 9.37
N VAL A 93 -5.14 -3.66 10.04
CA VAL A 93 -3.97 -4.33 9.45
C VAL A 93 -3.95 -5.76 9.96
N GLU A 94 -3.88 -6.70 9.04
CA GLU A 94 -3.47 -8.06 9.31
C GLU A 94 -2.04 -8.24 8.85
N ARG A 95 -1.21 -8.80 9.71
CA ARG A 95 0.20 -9.00 9.46
C ARG A 95 0.57 -10.46 9.66
N THR A 96 1.19 -11.04 8.66
CA THR A 96 1.60 -12.46 8.67
C THR A 96 3.07 -12.59 8.32
N VAL A 97 3.81 -13.34 9.14
CA VAL A 97 5.16 -13.79 8.77
C VAL A 97 5.02 -14.92 7.75
N CYS A 98 5.76 -14.84 6.67
CA CYS A 98 5.72 -15.82 5.60
C CYS A 98 7.13 -16.22 5.16
N GLU A 99 7.22 -17.32 4.41
CA GLU A 99 8.46 -17.70 3.77
C GLU A 99 8.71 -16.79 2.56
N PRO A 100 9.98 -16.41 2.27
CA PRO A 100 10.32 -15.69 1.05
C PRO A 100 9.87 -16.46 -0.19
N ALA A 101 9.19 -15.76 -1.09
CA ALA A 101 8.70 -16.33 -2.35
C ALA A 101 9.73 -16.23 -3.50
N GLY A 102 10.85 -15.53 -3.28
CA GLY A 102 11.94 -15.41 -4.25
C GLY A 102 11.71 -14.36 -5.32
N PHE A 103 11.05 -13.26 -4.98
CA PHE A 103 10.91 -12.15 -5.91
C PHE A 103 12.27 -11.56 -6.28
N GLU A 104 12.44 -11.15 -7.53
CA GLU A 104 13.66 -10.51 -8.01
C GLU A 104 13.66 -9.00 -7.80
N GLU A 105 12.46 -8.38 -7.80
CA GLU A 105 12.24 -6.96 -7.67
C GLU A 105 10.96 -6.66 -6.88
N PHE A 106 10.73 -5.41 -6.53
CA PHE A 106 9.44 -4.95 -6.00
C PHE A 106 8.60 -4.38 -7.15
N ARG A 107 7.30 -4.73 -7.19
CA ARG A 107 6.41 -4.31 -8.27
C ARG A 107 5.01 -3.93 -7.79
N ILE A 108 4.33 -3.11 -8.58
CA ILE A 108 2.90 -2.88 -8.44
C ILE A 108 2.20 -3.90 -9.31
N GLU A 109 1.42 -4.78 -8.71
CA GLU A 109 0.62 -5.79 -9.40
C GLU A 109 -0.77 -5.27 -9.79
N GLU A 110 -1.40 -5.98 -10.73
CA GLU A 110 -2.82 -5.78 -11.03
C GLU A 110 -3.67 -6.04 -9.79
N SER A 111 -4.78 -5.31 -9.71
CA SER A 111 -5.70 -5.43 -8.58
C SER A 111 -6.37 -6.79 -8.53
N ASP A 112 -6.52 -7.34 -7.33
CA ASP A 112 -7.27 -8.56 -7.07
C ASP A 112 -8.74 -8.20 -6.79
N SER A 113 -9.61 -8.62 -7.68
CA SER A 113 -11.06 -8.39 -7.60
C SER A 113 -11.81 -9.56 -6.94
N THR A 114 -11.10 -10.45 -6.24
CA THR A 114 -11.74 -11.56 -5.53
C THR A 114 -12.64 -10.99 -4.42
N PRO A 115 -13.94 -11.33 -4.41
CA PRO A 115 -14.83 -10.87 -3.35
C PRO A 115 -14.37 -11.37 -1.98
N GLY A 116 -14.23 -10.49 -1.02
CA GLY A 116 -13.74 -10.88 0.32
C GLY A 116 -13.80 -9.79 1.38
N GLY A 117 -14.30 -8.61 1.07
CA GLY A 117 -14.29 -7.52 2.03
C GLY A 117 -15.37 -6.47 1.81
N VAL A 118 -15.42 -5.50 2.69
CA VAL A 118 -16.26 -4.32 2.51
C VAL A 118 -15.41 -3.23 1.88
N PRO A 119 -15.68 -2.81 0.64
CA PRO A 119 -14.91 -1.77 -0.01
C PRO A 119 -15.08 -0.44 0.74
N VAL A 120 -13.95 0.21 1.00
CA VAL A 120 -13.93 1.55 1.60
C VAL A 120 -13.61 2.56 0.51
N MET A 121 -14.59 3.40 0.19
CA MET A 121 -14.45 4.42 -0.83
C MET A 121 -14.14 5.78 -0.19
N LEU A 122 -13.23 6.52 -0.83
CA LEU A 122 -12.98 7.91 -0.46
C LEU A 122 -14.14 8.79 -0.91
N PRO A 123 -14.55 9.76 -0.09
CA PRO A 123 -15.43 10.82 -0.56
C PRO A 123 -14.71 11.68 -1.63
N ASP A 124 -15.46 12.42 -2.42
CA ASP A 124 -14.87 13.44 -3.29
C ASP A 124 -14.10 14.46 -2.46
N LEU A 125 -12.83 14.61 -2.77
CA LEU A 125 -12.00 15.70 -2.27
C LEU A 125 -11.98 16.82 -3.30
N ALA A 126 -11.85 18.06 -2.84
CA ALA A 126 -11.64 19.19 -3.74
C ALA A 126 -10.36 18.98 -4.56
N PRO A 127 -10.31 19.44 -5.83
CA PRO A 127 -9.05 19.48 -6.57
C PRO A 127 -8.00 20.25 -5.77
N CYS A 128 -6.77 19.73 -5.72
CA CYS A 128 -5.67 20.42 -5.06
C CYS A 128 -5.24 21.66 -5.86
N PRO A 129 -4.52 22.61 -5.22
CA PRO A 129 -4.07 23.83 -5.90
C PRO A 129 -3.33 23.57 -7.20
N GLU A 130 -2.47 22.55 -7.24
CA GLU A 130 -1.68 22.16 -8.42
C GLU A 130 -2.59 21.71 -9.59
N CYS A 131 -3.61 20.90 -9.31
CA CYS A 131 -4.59 20.48 -10.32
C CYS A 131 -5.43 21.69 -10.82
N LEU A 132 -5.75 22.64 -9.95
CA LEU A 132 -6.46 23.84 -10.33
C LEU A 132 -5.56 24.75 -11.19
N GLU A 133 -4.30 24.92 -10.82
CA GLU A 133 -3.32 25.67 -11.60
C GLU A 133 -3.16 25.09 -12.99
N GLU A 134 -2.95 23.76 -13.12
CA GLU A 134 -2.92 23.09 -14.43
C GLU A 134 -4.18 23.32 -15.26
N MET A 135 -5.36 23.29 -14.66
CA MET A 135 -6.62 23.52 -15.35
C MET A 135 -6.79 24.96 -15.85
N HIS A 136 -6.18 25.93 -15.18
CA HIS A 136 -6.30 27.36 -15.52
C HIS A 136 -5.11 27.89 -16.34
N ASP A 137 -4.02 27.15 -16.45
CA ASP A 137 -2.86 27.53 -17.25
C ASP A 137 -3.10 27.26 -18.75
N PRO A 138 -3.20 28.31 -19.59
CA PRO A 138 -3.38 28.15 -21.04
C PRO A 138 -2.25 27.40 -21.73
N SER A 139 -1.07 27.30 -21.11
CA SER A 139 0.07 26.54 -21.65
C SER A 139 0.02 25.05 -21.29
N SER A 140 -0.82 24.68 -20.32
CA SER A 140 -0.98 23.30 -19.90
C SER A 140 -1.81 22.51 -20.90
N ARG A 141 -1.38 21.28 -21.20
CA ARG A 141 -2.18 20.33 -22.01
C ARG A 141 -3.50 19.92 -21.32
N ARG A 142 -3.66 20.22 -20.03
CA ARG A 142 -4.88 20.01 -19.25
C ARG A 142 -5.72 21.27 -19.08
N TYR A 143 -5.38 22.31 -19.83
CA TYR A 143 -6.17 23.55 -19.82
C TYR A 143 -7.65 23.28 -20.08
N HIS A 144 -8.51 23.73 -19.18
CA HIS A 144 -9.95 23.49 -19.20
C HIS A 144 -10.37 22.00 -19.23
N TYR A 145 -9.51 21.08 -18.78
CA TYR A 145 -9.87 19.66 -18.67
C TYR A 145 -10.51 19.36 -17.29
N PRO A 146 -11.84 19.14 -17.23
CA PRO A 146 -12.56 19.10 -15.95
C PRO A 146 -12.31 17.81 -15.13
N PHE A 147 -11.70 16.78 -15.75
CA PHE A 147 -11.39 15.51 -15.07
C PHE A 147 -9.94 15.45 -14.55
N THR A 148 -9.28 16.62 -14.45
CA THR A 148 -7.92 16.69 -13.88
C THR A 148 -7.97 16.28 -12.41
N ASN A 149 -7.15 15.28 -12.07
CA ASN A 149 -6.91 14.81 -10.71
C ASN A 149 -5.52 14.21 -10.60
N CYS A 150 -5.02 14.11 -9.40
CA CYS A 150 -3.72 13.50 -9.11
C CYS A 150 -3.84 12.58 -7.88
N THR A 151 -2.75 11.89 -7.54
CA THR A 151 -2.68 11.01 -6.37
C THR A 151 -2.82 11.77 -5.04
N HIS A 152 -2.53 13.09 -5.02
CA HIS A 152 -2.67 13.92 -3.84
C HIS A 152 -4.14 14.27 -3.54
N CYS A 153 -4.89 14.77 -4.53
CA CYS A 153 -6.32 15.07 -4.31
C CYS A 153 -7.25 13.86 -4.49
N GLY A 154 -6.70 12.71 -4.85
CA GLY A 154 -7.42 11.44 -4.85
C GLY A 154 -8.41 11.24 -6.00
N PRO A 155 -9.24 10.19 -5.93
CA PRO A 155 -10.21 9.85 -6.96
C PRO A 155 -11.37 10.86 -7.00
N ARG A 156 -12.11 10.82 -8.11
CA ARG A 156 -13.43 11.48 -8.20
C ARG A 156 -14.49 10.42 -8.02
N TYR A 157 -15.24 10.50 -6.93
CA TYR A 157 -16.28 9.53 -6.59
C TYR A 157 -17.27 9.34 -7.75
N SER A 158 -17.63 10.42 -8.41
CA SER A 158 -18.60 10.43 -9.51
C SER A 158 -18.22 9.58 -10.72
N ILE A 159 -16.96 9.20 -10.87
CA ILE A 159 -16.52 8.34 -11.98
C ILE A 159 -16.33 6.87 -11.59
N ILE A 160 -16.42 6.52 -10.31
CA ILE A 160 -16.20 5.16 -9.82
C ILE A 160 -17.43 4.30 -10.13
N GLU A 161 -17.22 3.18 -10.80
CA GLU A 161 -18.26 2.20 -11.11
C GLU A 161 -18.11 0.93 -10.26
N THR A 162 -16.86 0.50 -10.03
CA THR A 162 -16.53 -0.71 -9.26
C THR A 162 -15.26 -0.54 -8.45
N MET A 163 -15.12 -1.37 -7.42
CA MET A 163 -13.86 -1.55 -6.67
C MET A 163 -13.23 -2.87 -7.09
N PRO A 164 -11.92 -3.02 -6.98
CA PRO A 164 -10.91 -2.05 -6.54
C PRO A 164 -10.79 -0.83 -7.45
N TYR A 165 -10.31 0.31 -6.90
CA TYR A 165 -10.18 1.55 -7.66
C TYR A 165 -9.01 1.48 -8.67
N ASP A 166 -9.37 1.21 -9.90
CA ASP A 166 -8.50 1.27 -11.07
C ASP A 166 -9.25 1.87 -12.25
N ARG A 167 -8.53 2.37 -13.25
CA ARG A 167 -9.15 3.01 -14.42
C ARG A 167 -10.21 2.11 -15.10
N ALA A 168 -9.98 0.80 -15.14
CA ALA A 168 -10.92 -0.18 -15.69
C ALA A 168 -12.25 -0.23 -14.93
N GLY A 169 -12.23 0.09 -13.62
CA GLY A 169 -13.40 0.19 -12.74
C GLY A 169 -14.06 1.57 -12.72
N THR A 170 -13.76 2.43 -13.68
CA THR A 170 -14.32 3.78 -13.76
C THR A 170 -14.99 4.05 -15.09
N SER A 171 -15.86 5.08 -15.16
CA SER A 171 -16.45 5.58 -16.41
C SER A 171 -15.39 6.07 -17.42
N MET A 172 -14.14 6.28 -16.96
CA MET A 172 -13.02 6.68 -17.83
C MET A 172 -12.42 5.52 -18.64
N LYS A 173 -12.85 4.28 -18.43
CA LYS A 173 -12.34 3.09 -19.16
C LYS A 173 -12.51 3.19 -20.68
N GLY A 174 -13.57 3.85 -21.14
CA GLY A 174 -13.84 4.04 -22.57
C GLY A 174 -12.99 5.13 -23.25
N PHE A 175 -12.29 5.97 -22.50
CA PHE A 175 -11.52 7.07 -23.06
C PHE A 175 -10.05 6.65 -23.25
N ARG A 176 -9.53 6.85 -24.48
CA ARG A 176 -8.12 6.58 -24.76
C ARG A 176 -7.24 7.65 -24.13
N MET A 177 -6.23 7.22 -23.39
CA MET A 177 -5.17 8.12 -22.94
C MET A 177 -4.29 8.52 -24.12
N CYS A 178 -3.91 9.79 -24.21
CA CYS A 178 -2.84 10.22 -25.10
C CYS A 178 -1.49 9.60 -24.64
N PRO A 179 -0.44 9.62 -25.48
CA PRO A 179 0.85 9.02 -25.12
C PRO A 179 1.43 9.57 -23.80
N GLU A 180 1.32 10.88 -23.60
CA GLU A 180 1.83 11.57 -22.39
C GLU A 180 1.05 11.12 -21.14
N CYS A 181 -0.29 11.13 -21.20
CA CYS A 181 -1.12 10.64 -20.08
C CYS A 181 -0.85 9.17 -19.77
N ARG A 182 -0.59 8.36 -20.79
CA ARG A 182 -0.27 6.94 -20.58
C ARG A 182 1.08 6.80 -19.89
N ARG A 183 2.09 7.57 -20.28
CA ARG A 183 3.40 7.56 -19.65
C ARG A 183 3.28 7.93 -18.17
N GLU A 184 2.61 9.04 -17.84
CA GLU A 184 2.39 9.47 -16.46
C GLU A 184 1.58 8.45 -15.63
N TYR A 185 0.60 7.80 -16.23
CA TYR A 185 -0.20 6.77 -15.56
C TYR A 185 0.61 5.50 -15.23
N GLN A 186 1.62 5.19 -16.04
CA GLN A 186 2.46 3.99 -15.90
C GLN A 186 3.74 4.25 -15.12
N ASP A 187 4.14 5.51 -14.98
CA ASP A 187 5.37 5.89 -14.29
C ASP A 187 5.07 6.02 -12.79
N VAL A 188 5.67 5.14 -12.00
CA VAL A 188 5.51 5.11 -10.54
C VAL A 188 6.40 6.12 -9.81
N GLU A 189 7.32 6.77 -10.53
CA GLU A 189 8.25 7.77 -10.00
C GLU A 189 7.76 9.22 -10.18
N LEU A 190 6.74 9.42 -11.01
CA LEU A 190 6.13 10.73 -11.28
C LEU A 190 5.03 11.10 -10.24
#